data_892b9199234e53a2ccdebfba5c6ab45c
#
_entry.id   892b9199234e53a2ccdebfba5c6ab45c
#
_cell.length_a   1.000
_cell.length_b   1.000
_cell.length_c   1.000
_cell.angle_alpha   90.00
_cell.angle_beta   90.00
_cell.angle_gamma   90.00
#
_symmetry.space_group_name_H-M   'P 1'
#
loop_
_entity.id
_entity.type
_entity.pdbx_description
1 polymer ?
#
loop_
_entity_poly.entity_id
_entity_poly.type
_entity_poly.pdbx_seq_one_letter_code
_entity_poly.pdbx_strand_id
1 'polypeptide(L)'
;MKTSPIMANNNLHITAMITTALLLLGLSGCATFRPSVPVSNEPQYVAHTSLVNRPRLALVLSGGSLRGFAHIGVIKVLEANGIRPDLIIGSSAGAIVGALYASGMTARELELAAERMDMSLASDVAMPSLGIPWLRGELGLVRGEKLQQFVNTEVKHRAIENFPIRFGAVATNLHSGKPITFNVGNAGLAARASSSVPGLFTPPLIRNHRYVDGQLTSPVPVAAARALGAQIVIAVDVIYPSSHAEMTTPFSVMLQAFAIGAQHIKETELRQADIVIRPEIEPVGQLVFADRAGLIRLGEQATINQLPQLRQVIADR
;
A
#
# COMPACT_ATOMS: atom_id res chain seq x y z
N MET A 1 69.36 32.31 -33.81
CA MET A 1 68.07 32.68 -33.23
C MET A 1 67.52 31.44 -32.55
N LYS A 2 67.40 31.49 -31.20
CA LYS A 2 66.97 30.36 -30.34
C LYS A 2 65.48 30.41 -30.24
N THR A 3 64.77 29.33 -30.53
CA THR A 3 63.39 29.11 -30.18
C THR A 3 63.32 28.02 -29.13
N SER A 4 62.77 28.36 -27.97
CA SER A 4 62.59 27.51 -26.80
C SER A 4 61.43 26.51 -26.97
N PRO A 5 61.51 25.29 -26.44
CA PRO A 5 60.40 24.38 -26.30
C PRO A 5 59.92 24.40 -24.84
N ILE A 6 58.87 25.13 -24.53
CA ILE A 6 58.14 24.99 -23.26
C ILE A 6 56.63 25.13 -23.55
N MET A 7 55.95 24.07 -23.88
CA MET A 7 54.48 23.91 -23.80
C MET A 7 53.99 22.47 -24.03
N ALA A 8 54.66 21.45 -23.51
CA ALA A 8 54.21 20.06 -23.69
C ALA A 8 53.95 19.27 -22.41
N ASN A 9 54.12 19.84 -21.22
CA ASN A 9 54.10 19.02 -20.00
C ASN A 9 52.89 19.25 -19.06
N ASN A 10 52.05 20.28 -19.29
CA ASN A 10 50.95 20.53 -18.39
C ASN A 10 49.65 19.74 -18.70
N ASN A 11 49.50 19.25 -19.95
CA ASN A 11 48.31 18.50 -20.30
C ASN A 11 48.31 17.03 -19.81
N LEU A 12 49.47 16.46 -19.61
CA LEU A 12 49.62 15.07 -19.12
C LEU A 12 49.23 14.93 -17.65
N HIS A 13 49.56 15.94 -16.82
CA HIS A 13 49.20 15.96 -15.38
C HIS A 13 47.74 16.24 -15.14
N ILE A 14 47.09 17.05 -15.95
CA ILE A 14 45.65 17.34 -15.84
C ILE A 14 44.82 16.12 -16.25
N THR A 15 45.22 15.41 -17.30
CA THR A 15 44.52 14.18 -17.75
C THR A 15 44.69 13.04 -16.73
N ALA A 16 45.85 12.89 -16.11
CA ALA A 16 46.08 11.90 -15.06
C ALA A 16 45.28 12.19 -13.78
N MET A 17 45.13 13.46 -13.38
CA MET A 17 44.35 13.86 -12.22
C MET A 17 42.83 13.65 -12.45
N ILE A 18 42.32 13.90 -13.65
CA ILE A 18 40.89 13.70 -14.00
C ILE A 18 40.55 12.20 -14.05
N THR A 19 41.46 11.35 -14.60
CA THR A 19 41.25 9.91 -14.62
C THR A 19 41.31 9.28 -13.22
N THR A 20 42.23 9.76 -12.35
CA THR A 20 42.31 9.26 -10.96
C THR A 20 41.09 9.74 -10.13
N ALA A 21 40.60 10.95 -10.32
CA ALA A 21 39.38 11.44 -9.67
C ALA A 21 38.09 10.67 -10.11
N LEU A 22 38.02 10.31 -11.38
CA LEU A 22 36.91 9.48 -11.92
C LEU A 22 36.94 8.03 -11.43
N LEU A 23 38.14 7.45 -11.22
CA LEU A 23 38.29 6.12 -10.62
C LEU A 23 37.97 6.09 -9.11
N LEU A 24 38.27 7.15 -8.37
CA LEU A 24 37.93 7.26 -6.94
C LEU A 24 36.46 7.53 -6.66
N LEU A 25 35.74 8.15 -7.59
CA LEU A 25 34.28 8.33 -7.51
C LEU A 25 33.49 7.05 -7.84
N GLY A 26 34.09 6.09 -8.53
CA GLY A 26 33.47 4.80 -8.86
C GLY A 26 33.44 3.77 -7.73
N LEU A 27 34.20 3.95 -6.66
CA LEU A 27 34.35 2.97 -5.58
C LEU A 27 33.51 3.27 -4.31
N SER A 28 32.85 4.42 -4.23
CA SER A 28 32.04 4.80 -3.05
C SER A 28 30.54 4.47 -3.20
N GLY A 29 30.12 3.76 -4.21
CA GLY A 29 28.72 3.59 -4.60
C GLY A 29 28.01 2.30 -4.17
N CYS A 30 28.62 1.45 -3.35
CA CYS A 30 27.88 0.38 -2.67
C CYS A 30 27.28 0.91 -1.37
N ALA A 31 26.30 1.81 -1.47
CA ALA A 31 25.33 1.97 -0.39
C ALA A 31 24.55 0.66 -0.33
N THR A 32 25.00 -0.28 0.50
CA THR A 32 24.27 -1.49 0.85
C THR A 32 22.93 -1.03 1.38
N PHE A 33 21.88 -1.29 0.61
CA PHE A 33 20.50 -1.09 1.02
C PHE A 33 20.27 -1.97 2.27
N ARG A 34 20.38 -1.37 3.45
CA ARG A 34 20.02 -2.07 4.69
C ARG A 34 18.51 -2.08 4.76
N PRO A 35 17.85 -3.25 4.82
CA PRO A 35 16.43 -3.29 5.06
C PRO A 35 16.13 -2.56 6.36
N SER A 36 15.11 -1.70 6.36
CA SER A 36 14.69 -0.90 7.52
C SER A 36 14.15 -1.75 8.68
N VAL A 37 13.97 -3.05 8.45
CA VAL A 37 13.41 -4.02 9.41
C VAL A 37 14.36 -5.22 9.50
N PRO A 38 14.65 -5.72 10.72
CA PRO A 38 15.40 -6.97 10.88
C PRO A 38 14.72 -8.13 10.14
N VAL A 39 15.49 -9.00 9.48
CA VAL A 39 14.99 -10.15 8.72
C VAL A 39 14.05 -11.05 9.54
N SER A 40 14.31 -11.15 10.85
CA SER A 40 13.47 -11.89 11.80
C SER A 40 12.04 -11.33 11.97
N ASN A 41 11.81 -10.07 11.58
CA ASN A 41 10.51 -9.38 11.70
C ASN A 41 9.90 -9.03 10.34
N GLU A 42 10.45 -9.53 9.24
CA GLU A 42 9.86 -9.36 7.91
C GLU A 42 8.49 -10.02 7.83
N PRO A 43 7.50 -9.37 7.20
CA PRO A 43 6.15 -9.94 7.10
C PRO A 43 6.13 -11.21 6.25
N GLN A 44 5.22 -12.11 6.60
CA GLN A 44 5.01 -13.36 5.91
C GLN A 44 3.55 -13.81 5.98
N TYR A 45 3.20 -14.80 5.18
CA TYR A 45 1.94 -15.54 5.27
C TYR A 45 2.12 -16.78 6.14
N VAL A 46 1.23 -16.95 7.10
CA VAL A 46 1.10 -18.19 7.89
C VAL A 46 -0.31 -18.73 7.70
N ALA A 47 -0.42 -19.94 7.18
CA ALA A 47 -1.70 -20.60 7.03
C ALA A 47 -2.30 -20.93 8.40
N HIS A 48 -3.56 -20.57 8.61
CA HIS A 48 -4.31 -21.02 9.78
C HIS A 48 -4.92 -22.38 9.51
N THR A 49 -4.32 -23.45 10.04
CA THR A 49 -4.78 -24.84 9.86
C THR A 49 -5.85 -25.29 10.85
N SER A 50 -6.08 -24.50 11.91
CA SER A 50 -7.05 -24.85 12.94
C SER A 50 -8.48 -24.45 12.56
N LEU A 51 -9.39 -25.43 12.55
CA LEU A 51 -10.83 -25.22 12.37
C LEU A 51 -11.51 -24.60 13.60
N VAL A 52 -10.83 -24.62 14.76
CA VAL A 52 -11.41 -24.27 16.07
C VAL A 52 -11.63 -22.77 16.27
N ASN A 53 -10.92 -21.90 15.52
CA ASN A 53 -11.02 -20.44 15.64
C ASN A 53 -11.17 -19.77 14.27
N ARG A 54 -12.11 -20.24 13.44
CA ARG A 54 -12.40 -19.56 12.18
C ARG A 54 -13.03 -18.19 12.46
N PRO A 55 -12.62 -17.13 11.75
CA PRO A 55 -13.27 -15.85 11.87
C PRO A 55 -14.72 -15.96 11.38
N ARG A 56 -15.68 -15.56 12.22
CA ARG A 56 -17.09 -15.51 11.80
C ARG A 56 -17.29 -14.42 10.77
N LEU A 57 -16.78 -13.21 11.05
CA LEU A 57 -16.99 -12.00 10.25
C LEU A 57 -15.67 -11.42 9.78
N ALA A 58 -15.50 -11.29 8.48
CA ALA A 58 -14.39 -10.55 7.88
C ALA A 58 -14.85 -9.23 7.26
N LEU A 59 -14.06 -8.18 7.48
CA LEU A 59 -14.15 -6.92 6.77
C LEU A 59 -13.01 -6.86 5.74
N VAL A 60 -13.38 -6.77 4.48
CA VAL A 60 -12.46 -6.69 3.35
C VAL A 60 -12.44 -5.27 2.81
N LEU A 61 -11.27 -4.62 2.82
CA LEU A 61 -11.07 -3.24 2.42
C LEU A 61 -10.31 -3.19 1.10
N SER A 62 -10.96 -2.67 0.06
CA SER A 62 -10.35 -2.53 -1.26
C SER A 62 -9.20 -1.53 -1.29
N GLY A 63 -8.38 -1.59 -2.33
CA GLY A 63 -7.55 -0.46 -2.71
C GLY A 63 -8.39 0.73 -3.19
N GLY A 64 -7.75 1.85 -3.49
CA GLY A 64 -8.48 3.03 -3.99
C GLY A 64 -7.77 4.35 -3.76
N SER A 65 -6.49 4.35 -3.40
CA SER A 65 -5.71 5.56 -3.11
C SER A 65 -6.39 6.41 -2.02
N LEU A 66 -6.55 7.72 -2.21
CA LEU A 66 -7.17 8.62 -1.23
C LEU A 66 -8.66 8.31 -0.93
N ARG A 67 -9.36 7.63 -1.86
CA ARG A 67 -10.73 7.16 -1.62
C ARG A 67 -10.81 6.16 -0.45
N GLY A 68 -9.69 5.59 -0.05
CA GLY A 68 -9.55 4.76 1.15
C GLY A 68 -10.00 5.45 2.46
N PHE A 69 -10.06 6.78 2.52
CA PHE A 69 -10.66 7.47 3.67
C PHE A 69 -12.14 7.11 3.89
N ALA A 70 -12.86 6.70 2.85
CA ALA A 70 -14.23 6.21 3.00
C ALA A 70 -14.32 4.92 3.84
N HIS A 71 -13.28 4.09 3.88
CA HIS A 71 -13.23 2.92 4.77
C HIS A 71 -13.39 3.31 6.24
N ILE A 72 -12.86 4.48 6.64
CA ILE A 72 -13.01 4.98 8.02
C ILE A 72 -14.47 5.22 8.36
N GLY A 73 -15.22 5.83 7.44
CA GLY A 73 -16.67 6.04 7.60
C GLY A 73 -17.44 4.73 7.72
N VAL A 74 -17.08 3.74 6.91
CA VAL A 74 -17.65 2.39 7.02
C VAL A 74 -17.40 1.80 8.41
N ILE A 75 -16.14 1.80 8.85
CA ILE A 75 -15.75 1.29 10.17
C ILE A 75 -16.50 2.00 11.29
N LYS A 76 -16.64 3.31 11.20
CA LYS A 76 -17.35 4.14 12.19
C LYS A 76 -18.82 3.72 12.37
N VAL A 77 -19.53 3.46 11.29
CA VAL A 77 -20.93 3.01 11.35
C VAL A 77 -21.01 1.57 11.85
N LEU A 78 -20.13 0.67 11.41
CA LEU A 78 -20.08 -0.71 11.91
C LEU A 78 -19.83 -0.72 13.43
N GLU A 79 -18.84 0.03 13.91
CA GLU A 79 -18.50 0.13 15.33
C GLU A 79 -19.65 0.69 16.16
N ALA A 80 -20.29 1.78 15.69
CA ALA A 80 -21.44 2.39 16.34
C ALA A 80 -22.67 1.45 16.45
N ASN A 81 -22.75 0.45 15.57
CA ASN A 81 -23.82 -0.56 15.57
C ASN A 81 -23.39 -1.90 16.20
N GLY A 82 -22.24 -1.95 16.87
CA GLY A 82 -21.76 -3.15 17.54
C GLY A 82 -21.30 -4.26 16.59
N ILE A 83 -21.13 -3.97 15.31
CA ILE A 83 -20.66 -4.93 14.30
C ILE A 83 -19.13 -4.88 14.30
N ARG A 84 -18.52 -5.90 14.88
CA ARG A 84 -17.06 -6.00 15.01
C ARG A 84 -16.53 -7.19 14.20
N PRO A 85 -15.64 -6.95 13.23
CA PRO A 85 -15.02 -8.03 12.47
C PRO A 85 -13.99 -8.80 13.33
N ASP A 86 -13.88 -10.11 13.08
CA ASP A 86 -12.85 -10.98 13.66
C ASP A 86 -11.58 -11.00 12.80
N LEU A 87 -11.73 -10.59 11.52
CA LEU A 87 -10.67 -10.58 10.52
C LEU A 87 -10.80 -9.33 9.64
N ILE A 88 -9.69 -8.68 9.39
CA ILE A 88 -9.61 -7.58 8.42
C ILE A 88 -8.59 -7.94 7.35
N ILE A 89 -9.00 -7.87 6.08
CA ILE A 89 -8.08 -8.04 4.95
C ILE A 89 -8.12 -6.77 4.11
N GLY A 90 -6.95 -6.24 3.82
CA GLY A 90 -6.85 -5.01 3.03
C GLY A 90 -5.91 -5.12 1.85
N SER A 91 -6.19 -4.35 0.81
CA SER A 91 -5.32 -4.12 -0.34
C SER A 91 -5.03 -2.62 -0.46
N SER A 92 -3.76 -2.23 -0.69
CA SER A 92 -3.35 -0.84 -0.88
C SER A 92 -3.85 0.08 0.26
N ALA A 93 -4.62 1.13 -0.03
CA ALA A 93 -5.22 2.00 0.99
C ALA A 93 -6.01 1.23 2.04
N GLY A 94 -6.72 0.16 1.64
CA GLY A 94 -7.43 -0.71 2.57
C GLY A 94 -6.50 -1.47 3.51
N ALA A 95 -5.27 -1.78 3.11
CA ALA A 95 -4.27 -2.39 3.99
C ALA A 95 -3.77 -1.39 5.05
N ILE A 96 -3.64 -0.10 4.70
CA ILE A 96 -3.26 0.95 5.64
C ILE A 96 -4.35 1.13 6.71
N VAL A 97 -5.57 1.43 6.28
CA VAL A 97 -6.71 1.63 7.20
C VAL A 97 -6.98 0.37 8.02
N GLY A 98 -6.93 -0.81 7.36
CA GLY A 98 -7.13 -2.10 8.00
C GLY A 98 -6.10 -2.41 9.08
N ALA A 99 -4.81 -2.12 8.84
CA ALA A 99 -3.75 -2.30 9.83
C ALA A 99 -3.97 -1.43 11.08
N LEU A 100 -4.33 -0.17 10.88
CA LEU A 100 -4.60 0.77 11.97
C LEU A 100 -5.80 0.30 12.81
N TYR A 101 -6.91 -0.04 12.18
CA TYR A 101 -8.10 -0.52 12.89
C TYR A 101 -7.86 -1.86 13.59
N ALA A 102 -7.25 -2.83 12.89
CA ALA A 102 -6.95 -4.14 13.47
C ALA A 102 -6.00 -4.05 14.67
N SER A 103 -5.15 -3.02 14.70
CA SER A 103 -4.26 -2.76 15.85
C SER A 103 -5.01 -2.32 17.11
N GLY A 104 -6.33 -2.09 17.03
CA GLY A 104 -7.18 -1.70 18.15
C GLY A 104 -7.50 -0.21 18.20
N MET A 105 -7.19 0.56 17.15
CA MET A 105 -7.68 1.93 17.05
C MET A 105 -9.20 1.94 16.92
N THR A 106 -9.84 2.88 17.58
CA THR A 106 -11.26 3.22 17.37
C THR A 106 -11.44 3.98 16.06
N ALA A 107 -12.67 4.02 15.55
CA ALA A 107 -13.01 4.85 14.39
C ALA A 107 -12.60 6.33 14.58
N ARG A 108 -12.75 6.86 15.80
CA ARG A 108 -12.31 8.23 16.12
C ARG A 108 -10.79 8.41 16.01
N GLU A 109 -10.02 7.44 16.48
CA GLU A 109 -8.55 7.49 16.35
C GLU A 109 -8.10 7.35 14.90
N LEU A 110 -8.85 6.60 14.07
CA LEU A 110 -8.62 6.54 12.61
C LEU A 110 -8.84 7.89 11.94
N GLU A 111 -9.91 8.63 12.31
CA GLU A 111 -10.13 9.99 11.82
C GLU A 111 -8.93 10.91 12.14
N LEU A 112 -8.45 10.88 13.38
CA LEU A 112 -7.29 11.65 13.81
C LEU A 112 -6.00 11.20 13.10
N ALA A 113 -5.82 9.90 12.84
CA ALA A 113 -4.70 9.40 12.05
C ALA A 113 -4.79 9.88 10.61
N ALA A 114 -5.99 9.90 10.02
CA ALA A 114 -6.22 10.44 8.67
C ALA A 114 -5.84 11.92 8.55
N GLU A 115 -6.04 12.74 9.58
CA GLU A 115 -5.60 14.14 9.60
C GLU A 115 -4.08 14.28 9.49
N ARG A 116 -3.33 13.34 10.07
CA ARG A 116 -1.86 13.27 10.00
C ARG A 116 -1.32 12.70 8.68
N MET A 117 -2.18 12.04 7.89
CA MET A 117 -1.81 11.56 6.57
C MET A 117 -1.82 12.71 5.57
N ASP A 118 -0.66 13.11 5.09
CA ASP A 118 -0.50 14.15 4.08
C ASP A 118 0.53 13.75 3.00
N MET A 119 0.80 14.63 2.07
CA MET A 119 1.78 14.41 1.00
C MET A 119 3.20 14.15 1.51
N SER A 120 3.50 14.45 2.78
CA SER A 120 4.83 14.19 3.35
C SER A 120 5.13 12.69 3.45
N LEU A 121 4.11 11.84 3.53
CA LEU A 121 4.27 10.38 3.51
C LEU A 121 4.82 9.84 2.17
N ALA A 122 4.65 10.60 1.10
CA ALA A 122 5.23 10.32 -0.22
C ALA A 122 6.46 11.19 -0.52
N SER A 123 7.00 11.90 0.47
CA SER A 123 8.10 12.84 0.25
C SER A 123 9.49 12.22 0.40
N ASP A 124 9.59 10.92 0.69
CA ASP A 124 10.83 10.17 0.61
C ASP A 124 11.16 9.81 -0.85
N VAL A 125 11.18 10.88 -1.67
CA VAL A 125 11.46 10.79 -3.10
C VAL A 125 12.83 10.18 -3.28
N ALA A 126 12.91 9.17 -4.12
CA ALA A 126 14.16 8.60 -4.59
C ALA A 126 14.85 9.63 -5.50
N MET A 127 15.29 10.77 -4.92
CA MET A 127 15.91 11.87 -5.66
C MET A 127 17.26 11.42 -6.21
N PRO A 128 17.45 11.46 -7.52
CA PRO A 128 18.79 11.42 -8.07
C PRO A 128 19.43 12.78 -7.83
N SER A 129 20.53 12.80 -7.17
CA SER A 129 21.40 13.99 -7.12
C SER A 129 21.93 14.38 -8.51
N LEU A 130 21.60 13.65 -9.56
CA LEU A 130 21.95 13.88 -10.98
C LEU A 130 20.98 13.12 -11.92
N GLY A 131 19.74 13.59 -12.01
CA GLY A 131 18.93 13.48 -13.22
C GLY A 131 18.08 12.21 -13.45
N ILE A 132 18.50 10.97 -13.15
CA ILE A 132 17.77 9.78 -13.61
C ILE A 132 17.75 8.66 -12.53
N PRO A 133 16.57 8.38 -11.90
CA PRO A 133 16.45 7.41 -10.79
C PRO A 133 16.97 6.01 -11.13
N TRP A 134 16.68 5.49 -12.30
CA TRP A 134 17.07 4.13 -12.72
C TRP A 134 18.57 3.94 -12.95
N LEU A 135 19.36 5.01 -13.14
CA LEU A 135 20.83 4.89 -13.20
C LEU A 135 21.45 4.48 -11.86
N ARG A 136 20.70 4.58 -10.75
CA ARG A 136 21.10 4.14 -9.41
C ARG A 136 20.39 2.87 -8.95
N GLY A 137 19.64 2.19 -9.83
CA GLY A 137 18.89 1.00 -9.48
C GLY A 137 17.63 1.27 -8.66
N GLU A 138 17.16 2.53 -8.55
CA GLU A 138 15.87 2.85 -7.93
C GLU A 138 14.74 2.40 -8.87
N LEU A 139 13.78 1.66 -8.34
CA LEU A 139 12.69 1.05 -9.08
C LEU A 139 11.36 1.81 -8.95
N GLY A 140 11.38 2.99 -8.35
CA GLY A 140 10.23 3.87 -8.16
C GLY A 140 10.65 5.29 -7.85
N LEU A 141 9.70 6.23 -7.92
CA LEU A 141 9.92 7.66 -7.63
C LEU A 141 9.97 7.95 -6.13
N VAL A 142 9.29 7.14 -5.33
CA VAL A 142 9.16 7.27 -3.86
C VAL A 142 9.61 5.97 -3.21
N ARG A 143 10.37 6.03 -2.13
CA ARG A 143 10.82 4.82 -1.41
C ARG A 143 9.71 4.16 -0.62
N GLY A 144 8.80 4.95 -0.05
CA GLY A 144 7.68 4.49 0.77
C GLY A 144 8.07 4.14 2.20
N GLU A 145 9.26 4.51 2.64
CA GLU A 145 9.73 4.26 4.01
C GLU A 145 9.00 5.12 5.02
N LYS A 146 8.61 6.34 4.64
CA LYS A 146 7.80 7.22 5.49
C LYS A 146 6.40 6.65 5.72
N LEU A 147 5.78 6.07 4.70
CA LEU A 147 4.50 5.37 4.85
C LEU A 147 4.66 4.17 5.81
N GLN A 148 5.72 3.38 5.64
CA GLN A 148 6.03 2.28 6.54
C GLN A 148 6.22 2.75 7.99
N GLN A 149 6.99 3.83 8.19
CA GLN A 149 7.24 4.41 9.51
C GLN A 149 5.94 4.94 10.13
N PHE A 150 5.11 5.64 9.35
CA PHE A 150 3.81 6.12 9.79
C PHE A 150 2.96 4.97 10.35
N VAL A 151 2.73 3.92 9.56
CA VAL A 151 1.94 2.77 9.99
C VAL A 151 2.55 2.13 11.24
N ASN A 152 3.88 1.91 11.28
CA ASN A 152 4.54 1.31 12.44
C ASN A 152 4.37 2.16 13.71
N THR A 153 4.45 3.48 13.58
CA THR A 153 4.25 4.41 14.71
C THR A 153 2.80 4.34 15.21
N GLU A 154 1.84 4.41 14.31
CA GLU A 154 0.41 4.38 14.65
C GLU A 154 0.01 3.05 15.32
N VAL A 155 0.53 1.91 14.85
CA VAL A 155 0.29 0.61 15.50
C VAL A 155 1.21 0.35 16.70
N LYS A 156 1.98 1.37 17.15
CA LYS A 156 2.91 1.28 18.29
C LYS A 156 3.95 0.18 18.12
N HIS A 157 4.46 0.02 16.90
CA HIS A 157 5.46 -1.00 16.50
C HIS A 157 5.06 -2.45 16.81
N ARG A 158 3.76 -2.72 17.01
CA ARG A 158 3.28 -4.09 17.23
C ARG A 158 3.35 -4.90 15.94
N ALA A 159 3.75 -6.16 16.05
CA ALA A 159 3.67 -7.12 14.96
C ALA A 159 2.21 -7.51 14.70
N ILE A 160 1.91 -7.89 13.44
CA ILE A 160 0.54 -8.18 12.98
C ILE A 160 -0.13 -9.25 13.85
N GLU A 161 0.60 -10.33 14.17
CA GLU A 161 0.10 -11.44 14.99
C GLU A 161 -0.29 -11.04 16.43
N ASN A 162 0.10 -9.85 16.87
CA ASN A 162 -0.22 -9.31 18.20
C ASN A 162 -1.38 -8.28 18.15
N PHE A 163 -2.06 -8.15 17.02
CA PHE A 163 -3.23 -7.28 16.93
C PHE A 163 -4.45 -7.93 17.59
N PRO A 164 -5.33 -7.14 18.24
CA PRO A 164 -6.56 -7.64 18.83
C PRO A 164 -7.54 -8.19 17.79
N ILE A 165 -7.50 -7.70 16.53
CA ILE A 165 -8.27 -8.24 15.42
C ILE A 165 -7.27 -8.84 14.42
N ARG A 166 -7.55 -10.05 13.92
CA ARG A 166 -6.70 -10.66 12.90
C ARG A 166 -6.62 -9.76 11.68
N PHE A 167 -5.42 -9.66 11.11
CA PHE A 167 -5.19 -8.78 9.97
C PHE A 167 -4.37 -9.46 8.87
N GLY A 168 -4.65 -9.08 7.63
CA GLY A 168 -3.83 -9.44 6.48
C GLY A 168 -3.75 -8.31 5.46
N ALA A 169 -2.52 -7.97 5.05
CA ALA A 169 -2.26 -7.05 3.94
C ALA A 169 -1.95 -7.85 2.68
N VAL A 170 -2.70 -7.62 1.61
CA VAL A 170 -2.48 -8.30 0.33
C VAL A 170 -1.56 -7.48 -0.55
N ALA A 171 -0.50 -8.11 -1.03
CA ALA A 171 0.43 -7.55 -2.00
C ALA A 171 0.62 -8.51 -3.18
N THR A 172 1.19 -8.03 -4.27
CA THR A 172 1.51 -8.85 -5.44
C THR A 172 3.00 -9.16 -5.48
N ASN A 173 3.38 -10.43 -5.53
CA ASN A 173 4.77 -10.82 -5.77
C ASN A 173 5.13 -10.48 -7.22
N LEU A 174 6.09 -9.57 -7.39
CA LEU A 174 6.44 -9.01 -8.71
C LEU A 174 7.05 -10.06 -9.65
N HIS A 175 7.68 -11.12 -9.12
CA HIS A 175 8.29 -12.14 -9.94
C HIS A 175 7.27 -13.20 -10.40
N SER A 176 6.42 -13.67 -9.49
CA SER A 176 5.46 -14.75 -9.81
C SER A 176 4.12 -14.26 -10.31
N GLY A 177 3.78 -12.97 -10.15
CA GLY A 177 2.47 -12.42 -10.43
C GLY A 177 1.36 -12.91 -9.49
N LYS A 178 1.69 -13.58 -8.39
CA LYS A 178 0.69 -14.13 -7.46
C LYS A 178 0.43 -13.17 -6.29
N PRO A 179 -0.82 -13.10 -5.79
CA PRO A 179 -1.11 -12.40 -4.54
C PRO A 179 -0.49 -13.16 -3.36
N ILE A 180 -0.04 -12.41 -2.37
CA ILE A 180 0.39 -12.91 -1.07
C ILE A 180 -0.34 -12.12 0.01
N THR A 181 -0.76 -12.77 1.08
CA THR A 181 -1.35 -12.13 2.25
C THR A 181 -0.35 -12.13 3.39
N PHE A 182 0.16 -10.97 3.76
CA PHE A 182 1.03 -10.82 4.92
C PHE A 182 0.16 -10.74 6.18
N ASN A 183 0.20 -11.74 7.05
CA ASN A 183 -0.61 -11.82 8.26
C ASN A 183 0.20 -12.01 9.56
N VAL A 184 1.52 -11.96 9.46
CA VAL A 184 2.44 -11.92 10.60
C VAL A 184 3.63 -11.01 10.29
N GLY A 185 4.33 -10.52 11.30
CA GLY A 185 5.52 -9.67 11.18
C GLY A 185 5.21 -8.18 11.15
N ASN A 186 6.07 -7.40 10.52
CA ASN A 186 6.02 -5.93 10.52
C ASN A 186 4.84 -5.39 9.72
N ALA A 187 3.89 -4.74 10.40
CA ALA A 187 2.67 -4.19 9.81
C ALA A 187 2.93 -3.06 8.81
N GLY A 188 3.84 -2.14 9.13
CA GLY A 188 4.18 -1.04 8.24
C GLY A 188 4.84 -1.51 6.94
N LEU A 189 5.71 -2.53 7.00
CA LEU A 189 6.33 -3.08 5.79
C LEU A 189 5.30 -3.86 4.96
N ALA A 190 4.37 -4.58 5.60
CA ALA A 190 3.27 -5.25 4.92
C ALA A 190 2.33 -4.26 4.22
N ALA A 191 1.94 -3.17 4.90
CA ALA A 191 1.13 -2.09 4.33
C ALA A 191 1.86 -1.38 3.19
N ARG A 192 3.17 -1.09 3.34
CA ARG A 192 4.00 -0.52 2.27
C ARG A 192 4.04 -1.44 1.05
N ALA A 193 4.27 -2.74 1.23
CA ALA A 193 4.27 -3.70 0.12
C ALA A 193 2.92 -3.71 -0.60
N SER A 194 1.83 -3.73 0.17
CA SER A 194 0.46 -3.70 -0.34
C SER A 194 0.10 -2.43 -1.11
N SER A 195 0.79 -1.31 -0.81
CA SER A 195 0.53 0.02 -1.40
C SER A 195 1.61 0.46 -2.39
N SER A 196 2.51 -0.43 -2.79
CA SER A 196 3.62 -0.11 -3.69
C SER A 196 3.18 -0.10 -5.15
N VAL A 197 2.46 0.95 -5.55
CA VAL A 197 2.02 1.17 -6.94
C VAL A 197 3.24 1.16 -7.88
N PRO A 198 3.24 0.30 -8.91
CA PRO A 198 4.36 0.20 -9.85
C PRO A 198 4.76 1.55 -10.47
N GLY A 199 6.07 1.81 -10.55
CA GLY A 199 6.62 3.06 -11.06
C GLY A 199 6.55 4.25 -10.10
N LEU A 200 5.57 4.28 -9.19
CA LEU A 200 5.47 5.33 -8.16
C LEU A 200 6.30 4.97 -6.93
N PHE A 201 6.06 3.82 -6.33
CA PHE A 201 6.81 3.37 -5.16
C PHE A 201 7.87 2.33 -5.52
N THR A 202 9.02 2.43 -4.88
CA THR A 202 10.06 1.40 -4.95
C THR A 202 9.54 0.10 -4.32
N PRO A 203 9.43 -1.00 -5.10
CA PRO A 203 8.96 -2.28 -4.58
C PRO A 203 9.84 -2.78 -3.44
N PRO A 204 9.35 -2.95 -2.21
CA PRO A 204 10.14 -3.43 -1.10
C PRO A 204 10.63 -4.86 -1.37
N LEU A 205 11.84 -5.14 -0.91
CA LEU A 205 12.42 -6.47 -0.91
C LEU A 205 12.10 -7.13 0.43
N ILE A 206 11.36 -8.24 0.40
CA ILE A 206 10.97 -9.02 1.58
C ILE A 206 11.33 -10.47 1.28
N ARG A 207 12.19 -11.10 2.10
CA ARG A 207 12.63 -12.49 1.93
C ARG A 207 13.08 -12.79 0.48
N ASN A 208 13.91 -11.91 -0.09
CA ASN A 208 14.44 -11.99 -1.45
C ASN A 208 13.39 -11.89 -2.58
N HIS A 209 12.16 -11.51 -2.29
CA HIS A 209 11.13 -11.22 -3.28
C HIS A 209 10.73 -9.75 -3.25
N ARG A 210 10.50 -9.17 -4.43
CA ARG A 210 9.94 -7.82 -4.54
C ARG A 210 8.43 -7.89 -4.62
N TYR A 211 7.79 -6.92 -3.97
CA TYR A 211 6.34 -6.84 -3.92
C TYR A 211 5.86 -5.48 -4.44
N VAL A 212 4.74 -5.52 -5.12
CA VAL A 212 4.01 -4.34 -5.61
C VAL A 212 2.59 -4.37 -5.09
N ASP A 213 1.84 -3.32 -5.39
CA ASP A 213 0.48 -3.10 -4.90
C ASP A 213 -0.43 -4.32 -5.09
N GLY A 214 -1.22 -4.60 -4.06
CA GLY A 214 -2.15 -5.71 -4.05
C GLY A 214 -3.27 -5.58 -5.08
N GLN A 215 -3.63 -4.35 -5.47
CA GLN A 215 -4.66 -4.12 -6.49
C GLN A 215 -4.33 -4.74 -7.85
N LEU A 216 -3.05 -5.05 -8.12
CA LEU A 216 -2.64 -5.69 -9.37
C LEU A 216 -3.24 -7.09 -9.52
N THR A 217 -3.46 -7.81 -8.42
CA THR A 217 -3.93 -9.20 -8.45
C THR A 217 -5.14 -9.47 -7.57
N SER A 218 -5.39 -8.63 -6.57
CA SER A 218 -6.51 -8.77 -5.63
C SER A 218 -6.93 -7.38 -5.11
N PRO A 219 -7.64 -6.60 -5.93
CA PRO A 219 -8.08 -5.25 -5.58
C PRO A 219 -9.08 -5.21 -4.43
N VAL A 220 -9.93 -6.23 -4.30
CA VAL A 220 -10.88 -6.41 -3.19
C VAL A 220 -10.66 -7.84 -2.64
N PRO A 221 -9.75 -8.05 -1.69
CA PRO A 221 -9.17 -9.35 -1.38
C PRO A 221 -10.13 -10.31 -0.64
N VAL A 222 -11.32 -10.56 -1.21
CA VAL A 222 -12.34 -11.47 -0.66
C VAL A 222 -11.82 -12.90 -0.61
N ALA A 223 -11.13 -13.34 -1.66
CA ALA A 223 -10.57 -14.70 -1.70
C ALA A 223 -9.57 -14.95 -0.56
N ALA A 224 -8.78 -13.94 -0.19
CA ALA A 224 -7.86 -14.02 0.94
C ALA A 224 -8.59 -14.17 2.28
N ALA A 225 -9.71 -13.45 2.48
CA ALA A 225 -10.53 -13.61 3.67
C ALA A 225 -11.14 -15.02 3.76
N ARG A 226 -11.66 -15.54 2.65
CA ARG A 226 -12.18 -16.91 2.57
C ARG A 226 -11.11 -17.96 2.85
N ALA A 227 -9.91 -17.78 2.28
CA ALA A 227 -8.78 -18.69 2.53
C ALA A 227 -8.35 -18.71 4.01
N LEU A 228 -8.54 -17.62 4.74
CA LEU A 228 -8.32 -17.54 6.19
C LEU A 228 -9.53 -18.00 7.02
N GLY A 229 -10.57 -18.52 6.37
CA GLY A 229 -11.69 -19.20 6.99
C GLY A 229 -12.90 -18.34 7.31
N ALA A 230 -12.99 -17.10 6.80
CA ALA A 230 -14.13 -16.22 7.03
C ALA A 230 -15.44 -16.84 6.57
N GLN A 231 -16.44 -16.84 7.45
CA GLN A 231 -17.79 -17.36 7.18
C GLN A 231 -18.65 -16.29 6.50
N ILE A 232 -18.61 -15.06 7.00
CA ILE A 232 -19.28 -13.88 6.47
C ILE A 232 -18.21 -12.88 6.01
N VAL A 233 -18.36 -12.36 4.80
CA VAL A 233 -17.45 -11.35 4.23
C VAL A 233 -18.22 -10.10 3.84
N ILE A 234 -17.93 -9.01 4.54
CA ILE A 234 -18.34 -7.65 4.17
C ILE A 234 -17.20 -7.06 3.33
N ALA A 235 -17.45 -6.79 2.05
CA ALA A 235 -16.49 -6.14 1.18
C ALA A 235 -16.81 -4.65 1.04
N VAL A 236 -15.79 -3.79 1.18
CA VAL A 236 -15.91 -2.36 0.94
C VAL A 236 -15.15 -2.02 -0.34
N ASP A 237 -15.89 -1.57 -1.35
CA ASP A 237 -15.36 -1.23 -2.67
C ASP A 237 -15.33 0.29 -2.86
N VAL A 238 -14.13 0.86 -2.86
CA VAL A 238 -13.86 2.27 -3.16
C VAL A 238 -13.07 2.46 -4.46
N ILE A 239 -13.05 1.41 -5.32
CA ILE A 239 -12.39 1.45 -6.62
C ILE A 239 -13.38 1.96 -7.67
N TYR A 240 -13.15 3.16 -8.16
CA TYR A 240 -13.93 3.77 -9.23
C TYR A 240 -13.10 3.94 -10.49
N PRO A 241 -13.74 3.83 -11.69
CA PRO A 241 -13.07 4.15 -12.93
C PRO A 241 -12.59 5.59 -12.93
N SER A 242 -11.37 5.82 -13.35
CA SER A 242 -10.87 7.17 -13.59
C SER A 242 -11.28 7.64 -15.00
N SER A 243 -12.55 8.06 -15.13
CA SER A 243 -13.11 8.47 -16.45
C SER A 243 -12.56 9.81 -16.95
N HIS A 244 -11.86 10.57 -16.12
CA HIS A 244 -11.37 11.93 -16.43
C HIS A 244 -9.86 12.10 -16.23
N ALA A 245 -9.09 11.01 -16.16
CA ALA A 245 -7.64 11.13 -16.08
C ALA A 245 -7.08 11.64 -17.41
N GLU A 246 -6.51 12.84 -17.40
CA GLU A 246 -5.74 13.31 -18.55
C GLU A 246 -4.50 12.42 -18.73
N MET A 247 -4.49 11.64 -19.79
CA MET A 247 -3.39 10.73 -20.14
C MET A 247 -2.34 11.46 -20.98
N THR A 248 -1.69 12.43 -20.38
CA THR A 248 -0.71 13.29 -21.02
C THR A 248 0.74 12.80 -20.90
N THR A 249 0.99 11.81 -20.07
CA THR A 249 2.32 11.26 -19.83
C THR A 249 2.32 9.72 -19.88
N PRO A 250 3.45 9.08 -20.24
CA PRO A 250 3.56 7.62 -20.17
C PRO A 250 3.21 7.07 -18.78
N PHE A 251 3.52 7.81 -17.71
CA PHE A 251 3.20 7.43 -16.34
C PHE A 251 1.67 7.46 -16.09
N SER A 252 0.95 8.48 -16.56
CA SER A 252 -0.51 8.53 -16.43
C SER A 252 -1.20 7.40 -17.22
N VAL A 253 -0.67 7.02 -18.37
CA VAL A 253 -1.16 5.87 -19.17
C VAL A 253 -0.95 4.56 -18.37
N MET A 254 0.22 4.38 -17.75
CA MET A 254 0.51 3.20 -16.94
C MET A 254 -0.45 3.11 -15.73
N LEU A 255 -0.68 4.21 -15.00
CA LEU A 255 -1.62 4.26 -13.88
C LEU A 255 -3.05 3.94 -14.33
N GLN A 256 -3.47 4.44 -15.50
CA GLN A 256 -4.79 4.15 -16.04
C GLN A 256 -4.93 2.67 -16.44
N ALA A 257 -3.91 2.07 -17.06
CA ALA A 257 -3.91 0.65 -17.38
C ALA A 257 -4.00 -0.21 -16.10
N PHE A 258 -3.28 0.17 -15.05
CA PHE A 258 -3.37 -0.45 -13.72
C PHE A 258 -4.79 -0.37 -13.14
N ALA A 259 -5.43 0.81 -13.22
CA ALA A 259 -6.79 1.02 -12.74
C ALA A 259 -7.83 0.20 -13.50
N ILE A 260 -7.69 0.10 -14.84
CA ILE A 260 -8.55 -0.73 -15.70
C ILE A 260 -8.43 -2.21 -15.30
N GLY A 261 -7.21 -2.72 -15.13
CA GLY A 261 -6.97 -4.09 -14.70
C GLY A 261 -7.62 -4.41 -13.36
N ALA A 262 -7.44 -3.52 -12.37
CA ALA A 262 -8.06 -3.65 -11.06
C ALA A 262 -9.60 -3.66 -11.13
N GLN A 263 -10.20 -2.86 -12.02
CA GLN A 263 -11.65 -2.81 -12.21
C GLN A 263 -12.21 -4.15 -12.71
N HIS A 264 -11.53 -4.81 -13.63
CA HIS A 264 -11.97 -6.11 -14.14
C HIS A 264 -11.84 -7.23 -13.08
N ILE A 265 -10.76 -7.24 -12.33
CA ILE A 265 -10.52 -8.26 -11.30
C ILE A 265 -11.53 -8.12 -10.16
N LYS A 266 -11.81 -6.90 -9.68
CA LYS A 266 -12.68 -6.65 -8.53
C LYS A 266 -14.08 -7.22 -8.69
N GLU A 267 -14.66 -7.18 -9.88
CA GLU A 267 -16.03 -7.67 -10.11
C GLU A 267 -16.12 -9.18 -9.87
N THR A 268 -15.06 -9.92 -10.13
CA THR A 268 -14.99 -11.35 -9.84
C THR A 268 -14.82 -11.62 -8.34
N GLU A 269 -14.03 -10.81 -7.65
CA GLU A 269 -13.84 -10.93 -6.21
C GLU A 269 -15.10 -10.54 -5.43
N LEU A 270 -15.77 -9.45 -5.82
CA LEU A 270 -16.99 -8.96 -5.17
C LEU A 270 -18.14 -9.97 -5.20
N ARG A 271 -18.24 -10.80 -6.25
CA ARG A 271 -19.24 -11.88 -6.31
C ARG A 271 -19.10 -12.93 -5.20
N GLN A 272 -17.95 -13.01 -4.54
CA GLN A 272 -17.69 -13.95 -3.45
C GLN A 272 -17.96 -13.34 -2.06
N ALA A 273 -18.29 -12.04 -1.99
CA ALA A 273 -18.67 -11.38 -0.75
C ALA A 273 -20.15 -11.64 -0.44
N ASP A 274 -20.50 -11.68 0.85
CA ASP A 274 -21.90 -11.79 1.29
C ASP A 274 -22.59 -10.42 1.22
N ILE A 275 -21.86 -9.35 1.47
CA ILE A 275 -22.33 -7.96 1.38
C ILE A 275 -21.22 -7.11 0.75
N VAL A 276 -21.66 -6.19 -0.11
CA VAL A 276 -20.79 -5.17 -0.70
C VAL A 276 -21.26 -3.79 -0.29
N ILE A 277 -20.41 -3.04 0.41
CA ILE A 277 -20.62 -1.62 0.72
C ILE A 277 -19.86 -0.81 -0.31
N ARG A 278 -20.58 0.00 -1.08
CA ARG A 278 -19.99 0.82 -2.16
C ARG A 278 -20.36 2.28 -1.92
N PRO A 279 -19.48 3.08 -1.29
CA PRO A 279 -19.69 4.52 -1.17
C PRO A 279 -19.79 5.17 -2.55
N GLU A 280 -20.75 6.05 -2.76
CA GLU A 280 -20.95 6.78 -4.02
C GLU A 280 -19.92 7.92 -4.11
N ILE A 281 -18.69 7.58 -4.50
CA ILE A 281 -17.59 8.52 -4.65
C ILE A 281 -17.56 8.97 -6.10
N GLU A 282 -17.93 10.24 -6.36
CA GLU A 282 -17.71 10.84 -7.68
C GLU A 282 -16.22 10.80 -8.05
N PRO A 283 -15.88 10.83 -9.36
CA PRO A 283 -14.50 10.80 -9.80
C PRO A 283 -13.72 12.03 -9.30
N VAL A 284 -13.25 11.96 -8.08
CA VAL A 284 -12.29 12.93 -7.52
C VAL A 284 -10.92 12.58 -8.09
N GLY A 285 -10.19 13.56 -8.57
CA GLY A 285 -8.82 13.37 -9.04
C GLY A 285 -7.99 12.59 -8.00
N GLN A 286 -7.20 11.62 -8.44
CA GLN A 286 -6.58 10.58 -7.59
C GLN A 286 -5.63 11.09 -6.49
N LEU A 287 -5.34 12.39 -6.43
CA LEU A 287 -4.28 12.95 -5.58
C LEU A 287 -4.71 14.18 -4.74
N VAL A 288 -5.99 14.41 -4.54
CA VAL A 288 -6.44 15.59 -3.76
C VAL A 288 -6.80 15.16 -2.34
N PHE A 289 -5.92 15.44 -1.38
CA PHE A 289 -6.17 15.26 0.07
C PHE A 289 -7.25 16.21 0.63
N ALA A 290 -7.87 17.04 -0.23
CA ALA A 290 -8.65 18.19 0.22
C ALA A 290 -9.98 17.83 0.89
N ASP A 291 -10.61 16.69 0.61
CA ASP A 291 -11.92 16.33 1.19
C ASP A 291 -11.95 14.97 1.90
N ARG A 292 -11.05 14.77 2.87
CA ARG A 292 -11.07 13.58 3.73
C ARG A 292 -12.41 13.41 4.44
N ALA A 293 -12.93 14.50 4.99
CA ALA A 293 -14.18 14.48 5.74
C ALA A 293 -15.36 14.10 4.83
N GLY A 294 -15.39 14.57 3.58
CA GLY A 294 -16.40 14.18 2.59
C GLY A 294 -16.35 12.70 2.28
N LEU A 295 -15.15 12.16 2.03
CA LEU A 295 -14.97 10.73 1.77
C LEU A 295 -15.43 9.87 2.96
N ILE A 296 -15.08 10.26 4.20
CA ILE A 296 -15.55 9.58 5.40
C ILE A 296 -17.08 9.59 5.46
N ARG A 297 -17.73 10.75 5.24
CA ARG A 297 -19.20 10.85 5.22
C ARG A 297 -19.85 9.95 4.17
N LEU A 298 -19.27 9.84 2.97
CA LEU A 298 -19.76 8.93 1.93
C LEU A 298 -19.68 7.46 2.38
N GLY A 299 -18.61 7.09 3.09
CA GLY A 299 -18.48 5.76 3.70
C GLY A 299 -19.55 5.52 4.77
N GLU A 300 -19.81 6.51 5.64
CA GLU A 300 -20.88 6.44 6.64
C GLU A 300 -22.25 6.23 5.96
N GLN A 301 -22.58 7.05 4.98
CA GLN A 301 -23.88 6.99 4.31
C GLN A 301 -24.12 5.65 3.61
N ALA A 302 -23.13 5.16 2.88
CA ALA A 302 -23.21 3.86 2.21
C ALA A 302 -23.45 2.72 3.20
N THR A 303 -22.80 2.78 4.36
CA THR A 303 -22.96 1.74 5.39
C THR A 303 -24.31 1.83 6.07
N ILE A 304 -24.81 3.04 6.38
CA ILE A 304 -26.15 3.25 6.95
C ILE A 304 -27.21 2.64 6.05
N ASN A 305 -27.11 2.87 4.74
CA ASN A 305 -28.05 2.32 3.75
C ASN A 305 -28.04 0.78 3.72
N GLN A 306 -26.92 0.15 4.07
CA GLN A 306 -26.76 -1.31 4.08
C GLN A 306 -27.03 -1.96 5.45
N LEU A 307 -27.25 -1.18 6.53
CA LEU A 307 -27.44 -1.72 7.89
C LEU A 307 -28.56 -2.78 7.99
N PRO A 308 -29.73 -2.64 7.35
CA PRO A 308 -30.76 -3.67 7.43
C PRO A 308 -30.28 -5.02 6.89
N GLN A 309 -29.64 -5.02 5.71
CA GLN A 309 -29.10 -6.22 5.08
C GLN A 309 -27.93 -6.81 5.90
N LEU A 310 -27.06 -5.96 6.44
CA LEU A 310 -25.94 -6.38 7.31
C LEU A 310 -26.44 -7.15 8.52
N ARG A 311 -27.47 -6.61 9.21
CA ARG A 311 -28.05 -7.27 10.38
C ARG A 311 -28.69 -8.61 10.03
N GLN A 312 -29.38 -8.69 8.91
CA GLN A 312 -29.99 -9.93 8.44
C GLN A 312 -28.93 -11.00 8.15
N VAL A 313 -27.93 -10.70 7.34
CA VAL A 313 -26.86 -11.66 6.97
C VAL A 313 -26.07 -12.14 8.19
N ILE A 314 -25.84 -11.24 9.18
CA ILE A 314 -25.13 -11.61 10.42
C ILE A 314 -26.02 -12.47 11.32
N ALA A 315 -27.34 -12.30 11.31
CA ALA A 315 -28.26 -13.07 12.13
C ALA A 315 -28.52 -14.48 11.56
N ASP A 316 -28.54 -14.62 10.22
CA ASP A 316 -28.86 -15.85 9.52
C ASP A 316 -27.71 -16.88 9.52
N ARG A 317 -26.52 -16.50 10.01
CA ARG A 317 -25.31 -17.35 10.09
C ARG A 317 -24.66 -17.29 11.47
#